data_dd93be2d5f2f4bc7429fa8d081c8dabf
#
_entry.id   dd93be2d5f2f4bc7429fa8d081c8dabf
#
_cell.length_a   1.000
_cell.length_b   1.000
_cell.length_c   1.000
_cell.angle_alpha   90.00
_cell.angle_beta   90.00
_cell.angle_gamma   90.00
#
_symmetry.space_group_name_H-M   'P 1'
#
loop_
_entity.id
_entity.type
_entity.pdbx_description
1 polymer ?
#
loop_
_entity_poly.entity_id
_entity_poly.type
_entity_poly.pdbx_seq_one_letter_code
_entity_poly.pdbx_strand_id
1 'polypeptide(L)'
;MTGGYMFKRKVYNELLEWKEKYADRSACLLEGARRVGKSTIALEFAKNEYESFIFIDFSNISTELLEVFNDISDLDIFFLRLQTVTGINLIVSKSAIIFDEVQFFPKARQAIKHLVKDARYHYIETGSLISIKKNVQDILIPSEEHKINVFPMDYEEFNWALGKSTDSIRTLVEKNVAIGDMTNRKLMRDFRIYMAVGGMPQVVSTYLQTNNPVSYTHLRAHETDSY
;
A
#
# COMPACT_ATOMS: atom_id res chain seq x y z
N MET A 1 -2.49 15.75 12.21
CA MET A 1 -2.10 14.36 11.89
C MET A 1 -3.04 13.45 12.67
N THR A 2 -4.10 12.99 12.06
CA THR A 2 -5.03 12.02 12.66
C THR A 2 -4.32 10.68 12.66
N GLY A 3 -3.90 10.20 13.84
CA GLY A 3 -3.31 8.89 14.02
C GLY A 3 -4.28 7.79 13.61
N GLY A 4 -4.27 7.42 12.34
CA GLY A 4 -5.04 6.30 11.82
C GLY A 4 -4.53 4.99 12.43
N TYR A 5 -5.45 4.09 12.75
CA TYR A 5 -5.08 2.75 13.19
C TYR A 5 -4.24 2.07 12.11
N MET A 6 -3.04 1.63 12.50
CA MET A 6 -2.24 0.77 11.66
C MET A 6 -2.74 -0.67 11.79
N PHE A 7 -3.27 -1.21 10.70
CA PHE A 7 -3.78 -2.57 10.68
C PHE A 7 -2.72 -3.55 10.19
N LYS A 8 -2.65 -4.72 10.83
CA LYS A 8 -1.90 -5.85 10.28
C LYS A 8 -2.53 -6.29 8.96
N ARG A 9 -1.74 -6.34 7.90
CA ARG A 9 -2.20 -6.68 6.54
C ARG A 9 -1.37 -7.83 5.97
N LYS A 10 -2.00 -8.74 5.25
CA LYS A 10 -1.34 -9.86 4.57
C LYS A 10 -0.34 -9.39 3.51
N VAL A 11 -0.68 -8.33 2.81
CA VAL A 11 0.18 -7.70 1.79
C VAL A 11 1.54 -7.26 2.33
N TYR A 12 1.68 -7.04 3.64
CA TYR A 12 2.98 -6.75 4.25
C TYR A 12 3.99 -7.90 4.06
N ASN A 13 3.53 -9.15 4.13
CA ASN A 13 4.38 -10.31 3.89
C ASN A 13 4.81 -10.41 2.42
N GLU A 14 3.94 -10.02 1.48
CA GLU A 14 4.28 -9.96 0.05
C GLU A 14 5.35 -8.88 -0.22
N LEU A 15 5.28 -7.75 0.49
CA LEU A 15 6.31 -6.71 0.45
C LEU A 15 7.64 -7.19 1.02
N LEU A 16 7.64 -7.96 2.11
CA LEU A 16 8.86 -8.57 2.67
C LEU A 16 9.49 -9.54 1.67
N GLU A 17 8.67 -10.39 1.04
CA GLU A 17 9.15 -11.31 0.01
C GLU A 17 9.72 -10.58 -1.20
N TRP A 18 9.05 -9.50 -1.65
CA TRP A 18 9.57 -8.64 -2.71
C TRP A 18 10.92 -8.02 -2.31
N LYS A 19 11.02 -7.45 -1.11
CA LYS A 19 12.26 -6.84 -0.62
C LYS A 19 13.42 -7.82 -0.63
N GLU A 20 13.19 -9.04 -0.16
CA GLU A 20 14.23 -10.07 -0.07
C GLU A 20 14.67 -10.63 -1.43
N LYS A 21 13.71 -10.82 -2.35
CA LYS A 21 13.98 -11.59 -3.58
C LYS A 21 14.10 -10.73 -4.84
N TYR A 22 13.49 -9.55 -4.86
CA TYR A 22 13.27 -8.81 -6.11
C TYR A 22 13.68 -7.33 -6.06
N ALA A 23 13.84 -6.71 -4.89
CA ALA A 23 14.01 -5.26 -4.78
C ALA A 23 15.24 -4.71 -5.49
N ASP A 24 16.33 -5.47 -5.60
CA ASP A 24 17.55 -5.09 -6.32
C ASP A 24 17.37 -5.05 -7.86
N ARG A 25 16.29 -5.62 -8.39
CA ARG A 25 16.07 -5.77 -9.84
C ARG A 25 14.69 -5.35 -10.32
N SER A 26 13.79 -5.01 -9.42
CA SER A 26 12.45 -4.53 -9.76
C SER A 26 11.89 -3.59 -8.73
N ALA A 27 11.18 -2.55 -9.18
CA ALA A 27 10.34 -1.73 -8.31
C ALA A 27 9.10 -2.52 -7.88
N CYS A 28 8.55 -2.23 -6.69
CA CYS A 28 7.28 -2.78 -6.25
C CYS A 28 6.14 -1.84 -6.67
N LEU A 29 5.21 -2.30 -7.49
CA LEU A 29 3.99 -1.57 -7.79
C LEU A 29 2.82 -2.11 -6.96
N LEU A 30 2.37 -1.33 -5.97
CA LEU A 30 1.15 -1.59 -5.22
C LEU A 30 -0.06 -1.08 -6.01
N GLU A 31 -0.80 -1.98 -6.64
CA GLU A 31 -2.00 -1.63 -7.37
C GLU A 31 -3.27 -2.12 -6.66
N GLY A 32 -4.38 -1.39 -6.85
CA GLY A 32 -5.66 -1.76 -6.23
C GLY A 32 -6.63 -0.58 -6.23
N ALA A 33 -7.85 -0.82 -5.72
CA ALA A 33 -8.88 0.20 -5.64
C ALA A 33 -8.41 1.43 -4.81
N ARG A 34 -9.10 2.54 -4.97
CA ARG A 34 -8.88 3.70 -4.08
C ARG A 34 -9.21 3.34 -2.64
N ARG A 35 -8.49 3.93 -1.68
CA ARG A 35 -8.71 3.82 -0.22
C ARG A 35 -8.51 2.42 0.38
N VAL A 36 -7.95 1.45 -0.35
CA VAL A 36 -7.61 0.12 0.21
C VAL A 36 -6.37 0.12 1.10
N GLY A 37 -5.69 1.28 1.22
CA GLY A 37 -4.54 1.47 2.11
C GLY A 37 -3.17 1.29 1.46
N LYS A 38 -3.03 1.46 0.13
CA LYS A 38 -1.75 1.34 -0.59
C LYS A 38 -0.66 2.26 -0.04
N SER A 39 -0.92 3.57 -0.02
CA SER A 39 0.03 4.58 0.46
C SER A 39 0.39 4.36 1.93
N THR A 40 -0.60 3.96 2.74
CA THR A 40 -0.40 3.68 4.17
C THR A 40 0.54 2.50 4.38
N ILE A 41 0.31 1.39 3.67
CA ILE A 41 1.15 0.19 3.82
C ILE A 41 2.57 0.41 3.25
N ALA A 42 2.70 1.16 2.13
CA ALA A 42 4.00 1.53 1.57
C ALA A 42 4.82 2.36 2.56
N LEU A 43 4.19 3.36 3.16
CA LEU A 43 4.83 4.24 4.14
C LEU A 43 5.23 3.49 5.41
N GLU A 44 4.36 2.62 5.91
CA GLU A 44 4.67 1.79 7.09
C GLU A 44 5.78 0.79 6.82
N PHE A 45 5.73 0.14 5.67
CA PHE A 45 6.77 -0.77 5.24
C PHE A 45 8.13 -0.07 5.15
N ALA A 46 8.17 1.13 4.55
CA ALA A 46 9.41 1.89 4.46
C ALA A 46 9.94 2.32 5.84
N LYS A 47 9.07 2.74 6.77
CA LYS A 47 9.45 3.09 8.14
C LYS A 47 10.06 1.93 8.92
N ASN A 48 9.56 0.72 8.71
CA ASN A 48 9.97 -0.43 9.50
C ASN A 48 11.17 -1.16 8.88
N GLU A 49 11.29 -1.12 7.56
CA GLU A 49 12.20 -1.99 6.83
C GLU A 49 13.42 -1.27 6.23
N TYR A 50 13.48 0.06 6.29
CA TYR A 50 14.57 0.86 5.75
C TYR A 50 15.13 1.84 6.79
N GLU A 51 16.41 2.17 6.67
CA GLU A 51 17.06 3.15 7.56
C GLU A 51 16.62 4.59 7.24
N SER A 52 16.34 4.89 5.97
CA SER A 52 15.72 6.14 5.54
C SER A 52 14.84 5.92 4.32
N PHE A 53 13.92 6.84 4.08
CA PHE A 53 13.06 6.79 2.89
C PHE A 53 12.61 8.18 2.49
N ILE A 54 12.36 8.35 1.20
CA ILE A 54 11.71 9.55 0.64
C ILE A 54 10.32 9.14 0.16
N PHE A 55 9.31 9.92 0.55
CA PHE A 55 7.93 9.75 0.12
C PHE A 55 7.51 10.92 -0.76
N ILE A 56 7.13 10.64 -2.00
CA ILE A 56 6.72 11.62 -3.00
C ILE A 56 5.27 11.34 -3.39
N ASP A 57 4.36 12.21 -2.96
CA ASP A 57 2.95 12.18 -3.35
C ASP A 57 2.75 13.02 -4.61
N PHE A 58 2.57 12.36 -5.76
CA PHE A 58 2.34 13.04 -7.03
C PHE A 58 0.97 13.69 -7.17
N SER A 59 0.03 13.39 -6.28
CA SER A 59 -1.26 14.07 -6.24
C SER A 59 -1.16 15.48 -5.66
N ASN A 60 -0.11 15.75 -4.87
CA ASN A 60 0.13 17.02 -4.20
C ASN A 60 1.63 17.37 -4.14
N ILE A 61 2.31 17.28 -5.28
CA ILE A 61 3.75 17.51 -5.38
C ILE A 61 4.08 19.00 -5.48
N SER A 62 5.15 19.46 -4.82
CA SER A 62 5.65 20.82 -4.95
C SER A 62 6.36 21.04 -6.30
N THR A 63 6.37 22.29 -6.77
CA THR A 63 7.08 22.66 -8.01
C THR A 63 8.57 22.35 -7.93
N GLU A 64 9.20 22.61 -6.78
CA GLU A 64 10.62 22.33 -6.55
C GLU A 64 10.94 20.85 -6.71
N LEU A 65 10.07 19.99 -6.16
CA LEU A 65 10.26 18.54 -6.26
C LEU A 65 9.98 18.02 -7.70
N LEU A 66 9.04 18.65 -8.43
CA LEU A 66 8.82 18.35 -9.85
C LEU A 66 10.03 18.69 -10.70
N GLU A 67 10.71 19.81 -10.42
CA GLU A 67 11.91 20.24 -11.16
C GLU A 67 13.06 19.24 -11.03
N VAL A 68 13.17 18.53 -9.91
CA VAL A 68 14.19 17.47 -9.71
C VAL A 68 14.09 16.40 -10.80
N PHE A 69 12.89 16.07 -11.27
CA PHE A 69 12.69 15.07 -12.33
C PHE A 69 13.16 15.54 -13.72
N ASN A 70 13.52 16.80 -13.91
CA ASN A 70 14.14 17.25 -15.16
C ASN A 70 15.57 16.71 -15.31
N ASP A 71 16.23 16.36 -14.21
CA ASP A 71 17.59 15.84 -14.19
C ASP A 71 17.66 14.30 -14.17
N ILE A 72 16.54 13.62 -14.38
CA ILE A 72 16.43 12.15 -14.29
C ILE A 72 17.35 11.39 -15.26
N SER A 73 17.89 12.07 -16.26
CA SER A 73 18.89 11.54 -17.18
C SER A 73 20.29 11.44 -16.57
N ASP A 74 20.57 12.24 -15.53
CA ASP A 74 21.79 12.18 -14.72
C ASP A 74 21.39 11.83 -13.27
N LEU A 75 21.52 10.54 -12.93
CA LEU A 75 21.04 10.03 -11.64
C LEU A 75 21.85 10.57 -10.46
N ASP A 76 23.11 10.97 -10.64
CA ASP A 76 23.91 11.55 -9.55
C ASP A 76 23.37 12.93 -9.19
N ILE A 77 23.09 13.77 -10.19
CA ILE A 77 22.47 15.07 -9.99
C ILE A 77 21.05 14.92 -9.46
N PHE A 78 20.28 13.99 -10.03
CA PHE A 78 18.91 13.70 -9.60
C PHE A 78 18.84 13.37 -8.09
N PHE A 79 19.63 12.40 -7.60
CA PHE A 79 19.60 12.03 -6.19
C PHE A 79 20.16 13.11 -5.28
N LEU A 80 21.19 13.85 -5.73
CA LEU A 80 21.72 14.97 -4.94
C LEU A 80 20.66 16.06 -4.73
N ARG A 81 19.95 16.45 -5.77
CA ARG A 81 18.85 17.43 -5.68
C ARG A 81 17.66 16.88 -4.87
N LEU A 82 17.30 15.61 -5.07
CA LEU A 82 16.23 14.98 -4.33
C LEU A 82 16.48 15.02 -2.83
N GLN A 83 17.69 14.67 -2.40
CA GLN A 83 18.10 14.75 -0.98
C GLN A 83 18.12 16.20 -0.47
N THR A 84 18.56 17.14 -1.30
CA THR A 84 18.61 18.57 -0.93
C THR A 84 17.19 19.13 -0.71
N VAL A 85 16.26 18.86 -1.64
CA VAL A 85 14.89 19.38 -1.56
C VAL A 85 14.11 18.73 -0.43
N THR A 86 14.31 17.44 -0.20
CA THR A 86 13.58 16.71 0.86
C THR A 86 14.23 16.82 2.23
N GLY A 87 15.49 17.19 2.31
CA GLY A 87 16.27 17.18 3.56
C GLY A 87 16.56 15.78 4.10
N ILE A 88 16.37 14.73 3.29
CA ILE A 88 16.52 13.32 3.69
C ILE A 88 17.77 12.75 3.02
N ASN A 89 18.69 12.23 3.83
CA ASN A 89 19.86 11.52 3.32
C ASN A 89 19.49 10.07 2.95
N LEU A 90 19.83 9.67 1.73
CA LEU A 90 19.67 8.32 1.23
C LEU A 90 20.94 7.50 1.45
N ILE A 91 20.77 6.27 1.90
CA ILE A 91 21.85 5.32 2.16
C ILE A 91 21.75 4.20 1.15
N VAL A 92 22.82 3.97 0.40
CA VAL A 92 22.87 2.94 -0.65
C VAL A 92 22.47 1.57 -0.08
N SER A 93 21.61 0.87 -0.77
CA SER A 93 21.03 -0.45 -0.42
C SER A 93 20.22 -0.49 0.90
N LYS A 94 20.02 0.64 1.57
CA LYS A 94 19.29 0.72 2.86
C LYS A 94 18.16 1.74 2.86
N SER A 95 17.95 2.42 1.74
CA SER A 95 16.89 3.41 1.61
C SER A 95 15.87 3.01 0.55
N ALA A 96 14.63 3.47 0.75
CA ALA A 96 13.56 3.34 -0.22
C ALA A 96 13.09 4.71 -0.72
N ILE A 97 12.63 4.76 -1.97
CA ILE A 97 11.93 5.91 -2.54
C ILE A 97 10.53 5.46 -2.91
N ILE A 98 9.52 6.13 -2.32
CA ILE A 98 8.12 5.82 -2.56
C ILE A 98 7.55 6.86 -3.52
N PHE A 99 7.01 6.40 -4.64
CA PHE A 99 6.27 7.17 -5.63
C PHE A 99 4.77 6.90 -5.44
N ASP A 100 4.11 7.78 -4.70
CA ASP A 100 2.68 7.63 -4.39
C ASP A 100 1.83 8.26 -5.50
N GLU A 101 0.74 7.55 -5.88
CA GLU A 101 -0.20 7.96 -6.93
C GLU A 101 0.48 8.27 -8.28
N VAL A 102 1.36 7.35 -8.75
CA VAL A 102 2.22 7.53 -9.95
C VAL A 102 1.47 7.85 -11.25
N GLN A 103 0.16 7.60 -11.32
CA GLN A 103 -0.64 7.96 -12.49
C GLN A 103 -0.75 9.48 -12.71
N PHE A 104 -0.48 10.30 -11.71
CA PHE A 104 -0.46 11.76 -11.86
C PHE A 104 0.84 12.29 -12.46
N PHE A 105 1.92 11.48 -12.46
CA PHE A 105 3.18 11.87 -13.04
C PHE A 105 3.85 10.73 -13.83
N PRO A 106 3.38 10.45 -15.04
CA PRO A 106 3.85 9.33 -15.88
C PRO A 106 5.36 9.31 -16.14
N LYS A 107 6.03 10.48 -16.12
CA LYS A 107 7.50 10.57 -16.29
C LYS A 107 8.26 9.83 -15.19
N ALA A 108 7.80 9.89 -13.93
CA ALA A 108 8.43 9.14 -12.84
C ALA A 108 8.37 7.64 -13.12
N ARG A 109 7.23 7.15 -13.57
CA ARG A 109 7.05 5.73 -13.92
C ARG A 109 7.94 5.30 -15.08
N GLN A 110 8.10 6.13 -16.11
CA GLN A 110 9.04 5.85 -17.21
C GLN A 110 10.49 5.78 -16.73
N ALA A 111 10.84 6.56 -15.70
CA ALA A 111 12.17 6.57 -15.12
C ALA A 111 12.51 5.31 -14.31
N ILE A 112 11.51 4.57 -13.84
CA ILE A 112 11.70 3.37 -12.98
C ILE A 112 12.71 2.40 -13.57
N LYS A 113 12.69 2.16 -14.87
CA LYS A 113 13.65 1.29 -15.54
C LYS A 113 15.10 1.72 -15.32
N HIS A 114 15.37 3.02 -15.42
CA HIS A 114 16.71 3.57 -15.21
C HIS A 114 17.09 3.57 -13.73
N LEU A 115 16.14 3.90 -12.86
CA LEU A 115 16.32 3.93 -11.42
C LEU A 115 16.61 2.54 -10.85
N VAL A 116 15.85 1.52 -11.26
CA VAL A 116 16.08 0.13 -10.85
C VAL A 116 17.41 -0.40 -11.37
N LYS A 117 17.78 -0.07 -12.63
CA LYS A 117 19.06 -0.49 -13.22
C LYS A 117 20.27 0.11 -12.47
N ASP A 118 20.12 1.30 -11.91
CA ASP A 118 21.15 1.95 -11.08
C ASP A 118 21.40 1.21 -9.75
N ALA A 119 20.37 0.51 -9.21
CA ALA A 119 20.43 -0.36 -8.05
C ALA A 119 20.92 0.27 -6.72
N ARG A 120 20.98 1.60 -6.62
CA ARG A 120 21.38 2.28 -5.36
C ARG A 120 20.31 2.21 -4.29
N TYR A 121 19.03 2.27 -4.68
CA TYR A 121 17.88 2.35 -3.77
C TYR A 121 16.75 1.43 -4.23
N HIS A 122 15.84 1.11 -3.32
CA HIS A 122 14.65 0.36 -3.65
C HIS A 122 13.48 1.30 -3.95
N TYR A 123 12.57 0.90 -4.84
CA TYR A 123 11.48 1.75 -5.30
C TYR A 123 10.15 1.07 -5.06
N ILE A 124 9.22 1.82 -4.43
CA ILE A 124 7.84 1.38 -4.21
C ILE A 124 6.93 2.39 -4.90
N GLU A 125 6.08 1.91 -5.79
CA GLU A 125 5.09 2.71 -6.48
C GLU A 125 3.69 2.37 -5.95
N THR A 126 2.82 3.36 -5.86
CA THR A 126 1.40 3.11 -5.64
C THR A 126 0.57 3.71 -6.77
N GLY A 127 -0.53 3.05 -7.10
CA GLY A 127 -1.42 3.57 -8.11
C GLY A 127 -2.79 2.91 -8.14
N SER A 128 -3.79 3.65 -8.61
CA SER A 128 -5.12 3.12 -8.80
C SER A 128 -5.19 2.32 -10.10
N LEU A 129 -5.70 1.09 -10.03
CA LEU A 129 -5.79 0.13 -11.15
C LEU A 129 -6.51 0.72 -12.38
N ILE A 130 -7.58 1.47 -12.15
CA ILE A 130 -8.37 2.11 -13.22
C ILE A 130 -7.60 3.27 -13.84
N SER A 131 -6.97 4.10 -13.02
CA SER A 131 -6.23 5.28 -13.47
C SER A 131 -4.95 4.89 -14.21
N ILE A 132 -4.26 3.84 -13.75
CA ILE A 132 -3.09 3.27 -14.44
C ILE A 132 -3.50 2.78 -15.83
N LYS A 133 -4.59 2.03 -15.99
CA LYS A 133 -5.06 1.52 -17.29
C LYS A 133 -5.49 2.62 -18.25
N LYS A 134 -6.12 3.70 -17.77
CA LYS A 134 -6.58 4.82 -18.61
C LYS A 134 -5.42 5.69 -19.12
N ASN A 135 -4.39 5.89 -18.30
CA ASN A 135 -3.27 6.79 -18.61
C ASN A 135 -2.10 6.09 -19.32
N VAL A 136 -2.19 4.77 -19.56
CA VAL A 136 -1.10 3.92 -20.07
C VAL A 136 -1.28 3.55 -21.56
N GLN A 137 -2.29 4.09 -22.27
CA GLN A 137 -2.44 3.75 -23.69
C GLN A 137 -1.20 4.10 -24.55
N ASP A 138 -0.31 5.02 -24.07
CA ASP A 138 0.90 5.44 -24.77
C ASP A 138 2.19 5.28 -23.97
N ILE A 139 2.18 4.59 -22.79
CA ILE A 139 3.36 4.44 -21.94
C ILE A 139 3.82 2.98 -21.94
N LEU A 140 5.09 2.75 -22.30
CA LEU A 140 5.76 1.47 -22.08
C LEU A 140 5.71 1.14 -20.59
N ILE A 141 5.00 0.05 -20.25
CA ILE A 141 5.00 -0.50 -18.89
C ILE A 141 6.42 -1.03 -18.65
N PRO A 142 7.11 -0.55 -17.59
CA PRO A 142 8.43 -1.06 -17.30
C PRO A 142 8.37 -2.58 -17.02
N SER A 143 9.25 -3.33 -17.65
CA SER A 143 9.40 -4.78 -17.38
C SER A 143 10.00 -5.05 -15.99
N GLU A 144 10.49 -4.02 -15.36
CA GLU A 144 11.16 -4.02 -14.06
C GLU A 144 10.20 -3.73 -12.89
N GLU A 145 8.89 -3.88 -13.09
CA GLU A 145 7.87 -3.75 -12.02
C GLU A 145 7.44 -5.12 -11.50
N HIS A 146 7.52 -5.31 -10.18
CA HIS A 146 6.89 -6.41 -9.46
C HIS A 146 5.54 -5.94 -8.91
N LYS A 147 4.45 -6.51 -9.41
CA LYS A 147 3.10 -6.07 -9.05
C LYS A 147 2.56 -6.82 -7.85
N ILE A 148 2.10 -6.08 -6.87
CA ILE A 148 1.39 -6.60 -5.70
C ILE A 148 0.00 -5.98 -5.65
N ASN A 149 -1.04 -6.84 -5.63
CA ASN A 149 -2.42 -6.38 -5.57
C ASN A 149 -2.85 -6.11 -4.12
N VAL A 150 -3.29 -4.90 -3.86
CA VAL A 150 -3.82 -4.50 -2.55
C VAL A 150 -5.35 -4.52 -2.61
N PHE A 151 -5.94 -5.45 -1.88
CA PHE A 151 -7.38 -5.60 -1.77
C PHE A 151 -7.92 -4.93 -0.50
N PRO A 152 -9.23 -4.68 -0.37
CA PRO A 152 -9.85 -4.42 0.92
C PRO A 152 -9.47 -5.51 1.94
N MET A 153 -9.51 -5.20 3.22
CA MET A 153 -9.26 -6.17 4.29
C MET A 153 -10.21 -7.36 4.15
N ASP A 154 -9.67 -8.56 4.20
CA ASP A 154 -10.49 -9.77 4.27
C ASP A 154 -11.02 -10.01 5.70
N TYR A 155 -11.82 -11.05 5.88
CA TYR A 155 -12.40 -11.36 7.17
C TYR A 155 -11.35 -11.67 8.25
N GLU A 156 -10.23 -12.24 7.88
CA GLU A 156 -9.14 -12.53 8.82
C GLU A 156 -8.43 -11.26 9.26
N GLU A 157 -8.08 -10.38 8.31
CA GLU A 157 -7.49 -9.07 8.61
C GLU A 157 -8.44 -8.19 9.43
N PHE A 158 -9.75 -8.28 9.16
CA PHE A 158 -10.77 -7.63 9.98
C PHE A 158 -10.77 -8.14 11.41
N ASN A 159 -10.65 -9.47 11.63
CA ASN A 159 -10.54 -10.02 12.97
C ASN A 159 -9.24 -9.56 13.66
N TRP A 160 -8.13 -9.50 12.95
CA TRP A 160 -6.88 -8.94 13.51
C TRP A 160 -7.04 -7.49 13.94
N ALA A 161 -7.76 -6.68 13.16
CA ALA A 161 -8.07 -5.30 13.54
C ALA A 161 -8.93 -5.21 14.81
N LEU A 162 -9.78 -6.21 15.07
CA LEU A 162 -10.55 -6.36 16.31
C LEU A 162 -9.75 -6.95 17.47
N GLY A 163 -8.44 -7.19 17.30
CA GLY A 163 -7.59 -7.82 18.31
C GLY A 163 -7.86 -9.31 18.50
N LYS A 164 -8.52 -9.98 17.54
CA LYS A 164 -8.83 -11.41 17.59
C LYS A 164 -7.82 -12.22 16.80
N SER A 165 -7.27 -13.29 17.39
CA SER A 165 -6.49 -14.30 16.64
C SER A 165 -7.45 -15.27 15.93
N THR A 166 -7.06 -15.66 14.72
CA THR A 166 -7.74 -16.66 13.90
C THR A 166 -6.99 -18.00 13.85
N ASP A 167 -5.81 -18.08 14.46
CA ASP A 167 -4.88 -19.22 14.33
C ASP A 167 -5.46 -20.53 14.85
N SER A 168 -6.13 -20.50 16.02
CA SER A 168 -6.75 -21.69 16.58
C SER A 168 -7.87 -22.24 15.69
N ILE A 169 -8.64 -21.34 15.07
CA ILE A 169 -9.73 -21.73 14.16
C ILE A 169 -9.14 -22.33 12.88
N ARG A 170 -8.11 -21.73 12.33
CA ARG A 170 -7.37 -22.25 11.17
C ARG A 170 -6.84 -23.66 11.45
N THR A 171 -6.19 -23.85 12.60
CA THR A 171 -5.65 -25.16 13.01
C THR A 171 -6.76 -26.23 13.13
N LEU A 172 -7.95 -25.88 13.68
CA LEU A 172 -9.06 -26.81 13.76
C LEU A 172 -9.56 -27.21 12.38
N VAL A 173 -9.69 -26.25 11.46
CA VAL A 173 -10.12 -26.50 10.08
C VAL A 173 -9.09 -27.36 9.34
N GLU A 174 -7.80 -27.07 9.43
CA GLU A 174 -6.72 -27.85 8.82
C GLU A 174 -6.69 -29.30 9.31
N LYS A 175 -7.02 -29.53 10.58
CA LYS A 175 -7.10 -30.86 11.18
C LYS A 175 -8.46 -31.55 10.98
N ASN A 176 -9.38 -30.94 10.22
CA ASN A 176 -10.77 -31.42 10.05
C ASN A 176 -11.50 -31.68 11.36
N VAL A 177 -11.24 -30.86 12.39
CA VAL A 177 -11.91 -30.94 13.69
C VAL A 177 -13.07 -29.95 13.71
N ALA A 178 -14.24 -30.39 14.17
CA ALA A 178 -15.41 -29.54 14.29
C ALA A 178 -15.18 -28.39 15.27
N ILE A 179 -15.53 -27.16 14.85
CA ILE A 179 -15.32 -25.93 15.64
C ILE A 179 -16.23 -25.90 16.87
N GLY A 180 -17.35 -26.64 16.86
CA GLY A 180 -18.39 -26.63 17.88
C GLY A 180 -19.43 -25.53 17.70
N ASP A 181 -20.66 -25.79 18.07
CA ASP A 181 -21.83 -24.93 17.77
C ASP A 181 -21.71 -23.53 18.36
N MET A 182 -21.23 -23.40 19.61
CA MET A 182 -21.09 -22.08 20.25
C MET A 182 -20.07 -21.22 19.55
N THR A 183 -18.92 -21.79 19.18
CA THR A 183 -17.86 -21.08 18.46
C THR A 183 -18.34 -20.70 17.06
N ASN A 184 -19.03 -21.61 16.39
CA ASN A 184 -19.60 -21.34 15.07
C ASN A 184 -20.60 -20.18 15.11
N ARG A 185 -21.52 -20.15 16.08
CA ARG A 185 -22.47 -19.04 16.25
C ARG A 185 -21.76 -17.70 16.45
N LYS A 186 -20.68 -17.68 17.25
CA LYS A 186 -19.88 -16.49 17.48
C LYS A 186 -19.19 -16.02 16.19
N LEU A 187 -18.58 -16.93 15.45
CA LEU A 187 -17.96 -16.63 14.14
C LEU A 187 -18.99 -16.09 13.14
N MET A 188 -20.15 -16.71 13.05
CA MET A 188 -21.21 -16.25 12.15
C MET A 188 -21.75 -14.87 12.51
N ARG A 189 -21.81 -14.54 13.81
CA ARG A 189 -22.15 -13.19 14.25
C ARG A 189 -21.07 -12.18 13.82
N ASP A 190 -19.80 -12.51 14.06
CA ASP A 190 -18.67 -11.64 13.70
C ASP A 190 -18.57 -11.47 12.18
N PHE A 191 -18.85 -12.53 11.41
CA PHE A 191 -18.89 -12.46 9.95
C PHE A 191 -20.03 -11.56 9.43
N ARG A 192 -21.21 -11.57 10.06
CA ARG A 192 -22.30 -10.64 9.72
C ARG A 192 -21.90 -9.19 9.96
N ILE A 193 -21.13 -8.92 11.03
CA ILE A 193 -20.59 -7.58 11.29
C ILE A 193 -19.62 -7.20 10.17
N TYR A 194 -18.69 -8.10 9.79
CA TYR A 194 -17.81 -7.86 8.67
C TYR A 194 -18.55 -7.57 7.36
N MET A 195 -19.60 -8.34 7.05
CA MET A 195 -20.43 -8.08 5.85
C MET A 195 -21.11 -6.70 5.89
N ALA A 196 -21.49 -6.24 7.07
CA ALA A 196 -22.11 -4.92 7.24
C ALA A 196 -21.07 -3.78 7.14
N VAL A 197 -19.90 -3.92 7.77
CA VAL A 197 -18.81 -2.94 7.80
C VAL A 197 -18.06 -2.93 6.49
N GLY A 198 -17.73 -4.10 5.96
CA GLY A 198 -16.84 -4.28 4.81
C GLY A 198 -15.38 -4.25 5.19
N GLY A 199 -14.50 -4.34 4.16
CA GLY A 199 -13.05 -4.43 4.35
C GLY A 199 -12.27 -3.14 4.08
N MET A 200 -12.91 -2.00 3.88
CA MET A 200 -12.20 -0.75 3.64
C MET A 200 -11.55 -0.27 4.95
N PRO A 201 -10.21 -0.08 5.00
CA PRO A 201 -9.50 0.23 6.24
C PRO A 201 -10.06 1.45 6.99
N GLN A 202 -10.48 2.47 6.27
CA GLN A 202 -11.05 3.69 6.83
C GLN A 202 -12.39 3.40 7.53
N VAL A 203 -13.23 2.56 6.93
CA VAL A 203 -14.52 2.14 7.51
C VAL A 203 -14.31 1.27 8.74
N VAL A 204 -13.34 0.33 8.68
CA VAL A 204 -12.97 -0.51 9.82
C VAL A 204 -12.44 0.34 10.98
N SER A 205 -11.61 1.36 10.71
CA SER A 205 -11.12 2.30 11.72
C SER A 205 -12.27 3.04 12.41
N THR A 206 -13.25 3.52 11.65
CA THR A 206 -14.43 4.20 12.20
C THR A 206 -15.27 3.24 13.04
N TYR A 207 -15.41 1.99 12.60
CA TYR A 207 -16.12 0.96 13.39
C TYR A 207 -15.44 0.71 14.73
N LEU A 208 -14.12 0.61 14.77
CA LEU A 208 -13.38 0.42 16.01
C LEU A 208 -13.55 1.58 16.99
N GLN A 209 -13.70 2.80 16.49
CA GLN A 209 -13.89 3.99 17.31
C GLN A 209 -15.32 4.12 17.85
N THR A 210 -16.32 3.77 17.04
CA THR A 210 -17.73 4.03 17.36
C THR A 210 -18.47 2.81 17.87
N ASN A 211 -17.97 1.61 17.60
CA ASN A 211 -18.59 0.31 17.84
C ASN A 211 -20.03 0.19 17.27
N ASN A 212 -20.35 1.03 16.26
CA ASN A 212 -21.67 1.09 15.65
C ASN A 212 -21.58 0.80 14.14
N PRO A 213 -22.18 -0.32 13.67
CA PRO A 213 -22.14 -0.68 12.25
C PRO A 213 -22.94 0.25 11.31
N VAL A 214 -23.72 1.18 11.81
CA VAL A 214 -24.56 2.09 11.00
C VAL A 214 -23.88 3.43 10.72
N SER A 215 -22.88 3.83 11.52
CA SER A 215 -22.24 5.16 11.42
C SER A 215 -21.39 5.38 10.16
N TYR A 216 -21.27 4.40 9.25
CA TYR A 216 -20.48 4.53 8.01
C TYR A 216 -21.28 4.53 6.71
N THR A 217 -22.58 4.51 6.76
CA THR A 217 -23.41 4.61 5.55
C THR A 217 -23.03 5.83 4.71
N HIS A 218 -22.64 6.93 5.34
CA HIS A 218 -22.17 8.14 4.67
C HIS A 218 -20.81 7.95 3.98
N LEU A 219 -19.88 7.17 4.54
CA LEU A 219 -18.57 6.91 3.93
C LEU A 219 -18.70 5.98 2.71
N ARG A 220 -19.65 5.02 2.74
CA ARG A 220 -19.95 4.15 1.60
C ARG A 220 -20.62 4.89 0.44
N ALA A 221 -21.50 5.84 0.72
CA ALA A 221 -22.19 6.62 -0.33
C ALA A 221 -21.21 7.44 -1.17
N HIS A 222 -20.16 8.01 -0.57
CA HIS A 222 -19.12 8.75 -1.30
C HIS A 222 -18.19 7.87 -2.14
N GLU A 223 -18.19 6.56 -1.96
CA GLU A 223 -17.37 5.62 -2.75
C GLU A 223 -18.05 5.25 -4.07
N THR A 224 -19.38 5.28 -4.14
CA THR A 224 -20.15 4.96 -5.35
C THR A 224 -20.25 6.12 -6.33
N ASP A 225 -20.06 7.36 -5.88
CA ASP A 225 -20.12 8.55 -6.73
C ASP A 225 -18.82 8.87 -7.50
N SER A 226 -17.79 8.00 -7.37
CA SER A 226 -16.47 8.21 -7.97
C SER A 226 -16.16 7.29 -9.16
N TYR A 227 -17.18 6.67 -9.76
CA TYR A 227 -17.07 5.81 -10.96
C TYR A 227 -17.68 6.45 -12.21
#